data_e090097b977c08cbb3e2204d98889bdc
#
_entry.id   e090097b977c08cbb3e2204d98889bdc
#
_cell.length_a   1.000
_cell.length_b   1.000
_cell.length_c   1.000
_cell.angle_alpha   90.00
_cell.angle_beta   90.00
_cell.angle_gamma   90.00
#
_symmetry.space_group_name_H-M   'P 1'
#
loop_
_entity.id
_entity.type
_entity.pdbx_description
1 polymer ?
#
loop_
_entity_poly.entity_id
_entity_poly.type
_entity_poly.pdbx_seq_one_letter_code
_entity_poly.pdbx_strand_id
1 'polypeptide(L)'
;MYLRAAHAENSIKALFEFIQGNPLGVLTTAISSPSYPFLQSSHIPWVLDIYDDDPSAPVKGLLRGHMARQNPHSKAMMESCTNSPTGKLQQDVMILFTAQDHHYVTPKFYTETKPATGKVVPTWNYAAAQVYGKATIYYDSAADETAQYLQQQIHDLSQLCETSMMGHTGQEGKPGPWKVSDAPERYIDIMKKNIIGIEVSIESIGGKFKMSQELGEGDRQGVIQGFNNLGSDVGTNLAGLVKERGEMKDAAKGQK
;
A
#
# COMPACT_ATOMS: atom_id res chain seq x y z
N MET A 1 -13.55 -1.01 -2.58
CA MET A 1 -13.73 0.11 -1.60
C MET A 1 -14.80 1.07 -2.12
N TYR A 2 -15.68 1.61 -1.25
CA TYR A 2 -16.62 2.66 -1.67
C TYR A 2 -15.91 4.00 -1.84
N LEU A 3 -15.89 4.52 -3.06
CA LEU A 3 -15.22 5.77 -3.43
C LEU A 3 -16.26 6.88 -3.67
N ARG A 4 -16.56 7.67 -2.62
CA ARG A 4 -17.34 8.89 -2.77
C ARG A 4 -16.47 9.93 -3.49
N ALA A 5 -17.02 10.63 -4.49
CA ALA A 5 -16.27 11.59 -5.32
C ALA A 5 -15.46 12.63 -4.49
N ALA A 6 -16.00 13.07 -3.35
CA ALA A 6 -15.31 14.02 -2.47
C ALA A 6 -14.03 13.45 -1.81
N HIS A 7 -13.85 12.13 -1.77
CA HIS A 7 -12.75 11.45 -1.11
C HIS A 7 -11.90 10.59 -2.06
N ALA A 8 -12.38 10.41 -3.30
CA ALA A 8 -11.67 9.61 -4.29
C ALA A 8 -10.39 10.33 -4.75
N GLU A 9 -9.29 9.60 -4.82
CA GLU A 9 -8.09 10.00 -5.51
C GLU A 9 -8.07 9.30 -6.88
N ASN A 10 -8.01 10.09 -7.94
CA ASN A 10 -8.04 9.59 -9.32
C ASN A 10 -6.68 9.73 -10.03
N SER A 11 -5.73 10.42 -9.42
CA SER A 11 -4.38 10.53 -9.95
C SER A 11 -3.61 9.24 -9.71
N ILE A 12 -3.33 8.49 -10.77
CA ILE A 12 -2.51 7.26 -10.71
C ILE A 12 -1.15 7.56 -10.10
N LYS A 13 -0.54 8.70 -10.46
CA LYS A 13 0.73 9.14 -9.89
C LYS A 13 0.65 9.28 -8.37
N ALA A 14 -0.36 9.99 -7.85
CA ALA A 14 -0.56 10.16 -6.41
C ALA A 14 -0.82 8.83 -5.69
N LEU A 15 -1.53 7.90 -6.34
CA LEU A 15 -1.75 6.56 -5.80
C LEU A 15 -0.48 5.71 -5.77
N PHE A 16 0.38 5.82 -6.78
CA PHE A 16 1.67 5.14 -6.79
C PHE A 16 2.63 5.73 -5.74
N GLU A 17 2.69 7.05 -5.62
CA GLU A 17 3.45 7.73 -4.55
C GLU A 17 2.95 7.30 -3.16
N PHE A 18 1.62 7.17 -2.99
CA PHE A 18 1.03 6.67 -1.74
C PHE A 18 1.45 5.23 -1.43
N ILE A 19 1.45 4.32 -2.42
CA ILE A 19 1.91 2.94 -2.25
C ILE A 19 3.40 2.90 -1.89
N GLN A 20 4.24 3.68 -2.57
CA GLN A 20 5.68 3.76 -2.27
C GLN A 20 5.96 4.29 -0.86
N GLY A 21 5.16 5.25 -0.39
CA GLY A 21 5.24 5.76 0.98
C GLY A 21 4.66 4.83 2.06
N ASN A 22 3.85 3.83 1.66
CA ASN A 22 3.21 2.86 2.55
C ASN A 22 3.36 1.43 2.01
N PRO A 23 4.58 0.91 1.87
CA PRO A 23 4.85 -0.31 1.10
C PRO A 23 4.35 -1.60 1.76
N LEU A 24 3.98 -1.60 3.06
CA LEU A 24 3.44 -2.77 3.74
C LEU A 24 1.96 -2.95 3.40
N GLY A 25 1.67 -3.65 2.29
CA GLY A 25 0.32 -3.92 1.84
C GLY A 25 -0.22 -5.26 2.33
N VAL A 26 -1.54 -5.35 2.48
CA VAL A 26 -2.26 -6.57 2.85
C VAL A 26 -2.74 -7.28 1.59
N LEU A 27 -2.07 -8.38 1.22
CA LEU A 27 -2.54 -9.28 0.16
C LEU A 27 -3.74 -10.09 0.67
N THR A 28 -4.82 -10.08 -0.08
CA THR A 28 -6.01 -10.91 0.17
C THR A 28 -6.30 -11.76 -1.05
N THR A 29 -6.47 -13.07 -0.84
CA THR A 29 -6.88 -14.03 -1.87
C THR A 29 -8.16 -14.75 -1.46
N ALA A 30 -8.88 -15.28 -2.45
CA ALA A 30 -10.07 -16.12 -2.31
C ALA A 30 -9.82 -17.44 -3.06
N ILE A 31 -9.17 -18.40 -2.39
CA ILE A 31 -8.72 -19.67 -3.00
C ILE A 31 -9.50 -20.82 -2.38
N SER A 32 -10.19 -21.60 -3.23
CA SER A 32 -10.82 -22.84 -2.78
C SER A 32 -9.75 -23.89 -2.51
N SER A 33 -9.66 -24.35 -1.27
CA SER A 33 -8.72 -25.39 -0.84
C SER A 33 -9.41 -26.29 0.19
N PRO A 34 -9.15 -27.60 0.17
CA PRO A 34 -9.63 -28.51 1.21
C PRO A 34 -8.88 -28.36 2.53
N SER A 35 -7.69 -27.71 2.52
CA SER A 35 -6.76 -27.67 3.65
C SER A 35 -6.67 -26.31 4.31
N TYR A 36 -7.09 -25.24 3.62
CA TYR A 36 -6.89 -23.85 4.08
C TYR A 36 -8.19 -23.04 3.98
N PRO A 37 -8.35 -21.99 4.81
CA PRO A 37 -9.49 -21.08 4.71
C PRO A 37 -9.60 -20.46 3.31
N PHE A 38 -10.84 -20.30 2.82
CA PHE A 38 -11.12 -19.73 1.50
C PHE A 38 -10.59 -18.30 1.35
N LEU A 39 -10.83 -17.45 2.36
CA LEU A 39 -10.28 -16.09 2.42
C LEU A 39 -9.05 -16.09 3.31
N GLN A 40 -7.94 -15.61 2.78
CA GLN A 40 -6.72 -15.41 3.53
C GLN A 40 -6.14 -14.03 3.27
N SER A 41 -5.55 -13.42 4.30
CA SER A 41 -4.87 -12.14 4.20
C SER A 41 -3.50 -12.20 4.87
N SER A 42 -2.49 -11.60 4.23
CA SER A 42 -1.12 -11.52 4.75
C SER A 42 -0.52 -10.16 4.47
N HIS A 43 0.18 -9.61 5.46
CA HIS A 43 0.98 -8.41 5.27
C HIS A 43 2.26 -8.76 4.53
N ILE A 44 2.53 -8.06 3.47
CA ILE A 44 3.72 -8.22 2.62
C ILE A 44 4.28 -6.82 2.31
N PRO A 45 5.59 -6.57 2.48
CA PRO A 45 6.23 -5.40 1.93
C PRO A 45 6.37 -5.55 0.40
N TRP A 46 5.98 -4.52 -0.33
CA TRP A 46 5.93 -4.52 -1.78
C TRP A 46 6.92 -3.55 -2.38
N VAL A 47 7.55 -3.97 -3.48
CA VAL A 47 8.24 -3.09 -4.42
C VAL A 47 7.27 -2.80 -5.56
N LEU A 48 7.10 -1.53 -5.89
CA LEU A 48 6.27 -1.07 -7.01
C LEU A 48 7.19 -0.69 -8.17
N ASP A 49 7.09 -1.42 -9.27
CA ASP A 49 7.68 -1.05 -10.55
C ASP A 49 6.65 -0.32 -11.41
N ILE A 50 7.06 0.79 -12.01
CA ILE A 50 6.22 1.60 -12.88
C ILE A 50 6.75 1.48 -14.30
N TYR A 51 5.90 1.06 -15.23
CA TYR A 51 6.26 0.96 -16.65
C TYR A 51 5.60 2.07 -17.44
N ASP A 52 6.40 2.89 -18.11
CA ASP A 52 5.88 3.96 -18.98
C ASP A 52 5.60 3.51 -20.43
N ASP A 53 6.04 2.29 -20.79
CA ASP A 53 6.19 1.89 -22.20
C ASP A 53 5.04 1.00 -22.74
N ASP A 54 4.07 0.58 -21.92
CA ASP A 54 2.93 -0.20 -22.39
C ASP A 54 1.65 0.64 -22.50
N PRO A 55 1.35 1.19 -23.70
CA PRO A 55 0.12 1.97 -23.91
C PRO A 55 -1.17 1.15 -23.82
N SER A 56 -1.08 -0.18 -23.82
CA SER A 56 -2.25 -1.09 -23.75
C SER A 56 -2.65 -1.44 -22.32
N ALA A 57 -1.77 -1.24 -21.34
CA ALA A 57 -2.09 -1.51 -19.96
C ALA A 57 -2.94 -0.39 -19.35
N PRO A 58 -4.11 -0.68 -18.76
CA PRO A 58 -4.99 0.33 -18.15
C PRO A 58 -4.34 1.01 -16.93
N VAL A 59 -3.44 0.31 -16.23
CA VAL A 59 -2.62 0.84 -15.12
C VAL A 59 -1.21 0.26 -15.26
N LYS A 60 -0.23 1.14 -15.42
CA LYS A 60 1.15 0.77 -15.72
C LYS A 60 1.97 0.48 -14.46
N GLY A 61 1.68 -0.62 -13.77
CA GLY A 61 2.41 -0.96 -12.54
C GLY A 61 2.44 -2.45 -12.25
N LEU A 62 3.51 -2.86 -11.60
CA LEU A 62 3.75 -4.22 -11.12
C LEU A 62 4.14 -4.17 -9.65
N LEU A 63 3.49 -4.98 -8.82
CA LEU A 63 3.85 -5.15 -7.42
C LEU A 63 4.61 -6.45 -7.25
N ARG A 64 5.82 -6.36 -6.69
CA ARG A 64 6.65 -7.52 -6.37
C ARG A 64 6.81 -7.66 -4.87
N GLY A 65 6.62 -8.90 -4.38
CA GLY A 65 6.78 -9.25 -2.98
C GLY A 65 7.26 -10.68 -2.79
N HIS A 66 7.50 -11.06 -1.57
CA HIS A 66 7.79 -12.45 -1.20
C HIS A 66 7.19 -12.77 0.18
N MET A 67 6.98 -14.04 0.44
CA MET A 67 6.38 -14.50 1.68
C MET A 67 6.99 -15.85 2.11
N ALA A 68 6.99 -16.12 3.42
CA ALA A 68 7.47 -17.40 3.93
C ALA A 68 6.69 -18.56 3.31
N ARG A 69 7.41 -19.53 2.76
CA ARG A 69 6.85 -20.75 2.15
C ARG A 69 5.95 -21.55 3.11
N GLN A 70 6.26 -21.50 4.40
CA GLN A 70 5.51 -22.22 5.45
C GLN A 70 4.20 -21.52 5.85
N ASN A 71 3.98 -20.27 5.44
CA ASN A 71 2.73 -19.57 5.69
C ASN A 71 1.56 -20.36 5.04
N PRO A 72 0.45 -20.64 5.76
CA PRO A 72 -0.74 -21.27 5.20
C PRO A 72 -1.26 -20.61 3.92
N HIS A 73 -1.17 -19.28 3.83
CA HIS A 73 -1.54 -18.52 2.65
C HIS A 73 -0.63 -18.84 1.45
N SER A 74 0.70 -18.96 1.67
CA SER A 74 1.64 -19.43 0.64
C SER A 74 1.31 -20.84 0.16
N LYS A 75 0.99 -21.73 1.10
CA LYS A 75 0.66 -23.13 0.77
C LYS A 75 -0.62 -23.21 -0.07
N ALA A 76 -1.65 -22.44 0.26
CA ALA A 76 -2.88 -22.38 -0.53
C ALA A 76 -2.63 -21.86 -1.95
N MET A 77 -1.80 -20.82 -2.10
CA MET A 77 -1.41 -20.28 -3.42
C MET A 77 -0.63 -21.32 -4.23
N MET A 78 0.38 -21.98 -3.64
CA MET A 78 1.15 -23.03 -4.31
C MET A 78 0.27 -24.21 -4.75
N GLU A 79 -0.63 -24.66 -3.88
CA GLU A 79 -1.61 -25.72 -4.19
C GLU A 79 -2.49 -25.34 -5.39
N SER A 80 -3.00 -24.11 -5.40
CA SER A 80 -3.81 -23.57 -6.51
C SER A 80 -3.04 -23.49 -7.83
N CYS A 81 -1.72 -23.29 -7.78
CA CYS A 81 -0.86 -23.21 -8.96
C CYS A 81 -0.34 -24.55 -9.46
N THR A 82 -0.58 -25.68 -8.78
CA THR A 82 -0.01 -27.00 -9.13
C THR A 82 -0.30 -27.41 -10.58
N ASN A 83 -1.46 -27.00 -11.14
CA ASN A 83 -1.85 -27.29 -12.51
C ASN A 83 -1.70 -26.05 -13.43
N SER A 84 -1.06 -25.00 -12.98
CA SER A 84 -0.81 -23.78 -13.77
C SER A 84 0.61 -23.80 -14.33
N PRO A 85 0.81 -23.98 -15.63
CA PRO A 85 2.15 -24.01 -16.23
C PRO A 85 2.89 -22.66 -16.10
N THR A 86 2.18 -21.59 -15.79
CA THR A 86 2.73 -20.24 -15.66
C THR A 86 2.79 -19.74 -14.21
N GLY A 87 2.40 -20.58 -13.22
CA GLY A 87 2.31 -20.15 -11.82
C GLY A 87 1.26 -19.06 -11.52
N LYS A 88 0.38 -18.74 -12.48
CA LYS A 88 -0.65 -17.70 -12.32
C LYS A 88 -1.86 -18.21 -11.58
N LEU A 89 -2.32 -17.42 -10.61
CA LEU A 89 -3.62 -17.66 -9.98
C LEU A 89 -4.76 -17.34 -10.96
N GLN A 90 -5.82 -18.15 -10.92
CA GLN A 90 -7.00 -17.94 -11.77
C GLN A 90 -7.81 -16.72 -11.33
N GLN A 91 -7.99 -16.57 -10.02
CA GLN A 91 -8.74 -15.46 -9.43
C GLN A 91 -7.87 -14.21 -9.33
N ASP A 92 -8.53 -13.06 -9.38
CA ASP A 92 -7.90 -11.79 -9.02
C ASP A 92 -7.51 -11.81 -7.55
N VAL A 93 -6.45 -11.08 -7.26
CA VAL A 93 -6.05 -10.80 -5.88
C VAL A 93 -6.30 -9.33 -5.56
N MET A 94 -6.44 -9.03 -4.28
CA MET A 94 -6.57 -7.67 -3.78
C MET A 94 -5.40 -7.35 -2.86
N ILE A 95 -4.82 -6.15 -3.03
CA ILE A 95 -3.84 -5.62 -2.09
C ILE A 95 -4.35 -4.30 -1.55
N LEU A 96 -4.42 -4.20 -0.23
CA LEU A 96 -4.82 -2.98 0.48
C LEU A 96 -3.61 -2.33 1.12
N PHE A 97 -3.35 -1.08 0.77
CA PHE A 97 -2.38 -0.21 1.41
C PHE A 97 -3.11 0.82 2.27
N THR A 98 -2.63 1.05 3.47
CA THR A 98 -3.24 2.00 4.42
C THR A 98 -2.18 2.90 4.98
N ALA A 99 -2.45 4.21 5.05
CA ALA A 99 -1.57 5.17 5.72
C ALA A 99 -1.44 4.84 7.22
N GLN A 100 -0.27 5.10 7.77
CA GLN A 100 -0.03 4.95 9.21
C GLN A 100 -0.85 5.95 10.02
N ASP A 101 -1.01 7.18 9.50
CA ASP A 101 -1.76 8.22 10.17
C ASP A 101 -3.24 8.12 9.85
N HIS A 102 -4.02 7.79 10.87
CA HIS A 102 -5.47 7.81 10.85
C HIS A 102 -6.00 8.10 12.26
N HIS A 103 -7.14 8.77 12.35
CA HIS A 103 -7.70 9.11 13.66
C HIS A 103 -9.21 9.36 13.61
N TYR A 104 -9.84 9.19 14.76
CA TYR A 104 -11.20 9.60 15.02
C TYR A 104 -11.33 11.12 14.99
N VAL A 105 -12.40 11.63 14.35
CA VAL A 105 -12.77 13.05 14.32
C VAL A 105 -14.00 13.24 15.19
N THR A 106 -13.80 13.85 16.33
CA THR A 106 -14.88 14.15 17.25
C THR A 106 -15.73 15.36 16.77
N PRO A 107 -17.07 15.34 16.96
CA PRO A 107 -17.91 16.52 16.72
C PRO A 107 -17.50 17.75 17.54
N LYS A 108 -16.66 17.61 18.56
CA LYS A 108 -16.10 18.75 19.32
C LYS A 108 -15.19 19.64 18.50
N PHE A 109 -14.64 19.12 17.39
CA PHE A 109 -13.79 19.87 16.47
C PHE A 109 -14.58 20.79 15.53
N TYR A 110 -15.89 20.54 15.34
CA TYR A 110 -16.72 21.34 14.43
C TYR A 110 -17.11 22.66 15.09
N THR A 111 -16.54 23.76 14.59
CA THR A 111 -16.67 25.09 15.18
C THR A 111 -17.76 25.94 14.54
N GLU A 112 -18.26 25.52 13.37
CA GLU A 112 -19.30 26.23 12.59
C GLU A 112 -20.63 25.47 12.65
N THR A 113 -20.70 24.26 12.14
CA THR A 113 -21.96 23.49 12.02
C THR A 113 -22.52 23.09 13.38
N LYS A 114 -21.65 22.74 14.34
CA LYS A 114 -22.10 22.30 15.67
C LYS A 114 -22.86 23.38 16.43
N PRO A 115 -22.34 24.62 16.60
CA PRO A 115 -23.07 25.66 17.29
C PRO A 115 -24.29 26.15 16.49
N ALA A 116 -24.22 26.15 15.15
CA ALA A 116 -25.29 26.67 14.31
C ALA A 116 -26.52 25.74 14.23
N THR A 117 -26.32 24.43 14.14
CA THR A 117 -27.40 23.49 13.85
C THR A 117 -27.47 22.28 14.80
N GLY A 118 -26.37 21.96 15.48
CA GLY A 118 -26.23 20.72 16.26
C GLY A 118 -26.24 19.43 15.42
N LYS A 119 -26.39 19.52 14.10
CA LYS A 119 -26.49 18.36 13.18
C LYS A 119 -25.11 17.87 12.80
N VAL A 120 -24.38 17.30 13.75
CA VAL A 120 -23.02 16.80 13.58
C VAL A 120 -22.91 15.35 14.05
N VAL A 121 -22.07 14.58 13.39
CA VAL A 121 -21.75 13.20 13.75
C VAL A 121 -20.23 13.00 13.75
N PRO A 122 -19.71 12.06 14.53
CA PRO A 122 -18.30 11.71 14.47
C PRO A 122 -17.95 11.03 13.16
N THR A 123 -16.67 11.09 12.79
CA THR A 123 -16.16 10.38 11.63
C THR A 123 -14.74 9.90 11.87
N TRP A 124 -14.07 9.39 10.83
CA TRP A 124 -12.69 8.95 10.85
C TRP A 124 -11.94 9.54 9.66
N ASN A 125 -10.75 10.09 9.89
CA ASN A 125 -9.83 10.48 8.83
C ASN A 125 -8.80 9.38 8.60
N TYR A 126 -8.61 9.00 7.34
CA TYR A 126 -7.67 7.97 6.90
C TYR A 126 -7.43 8.06 5.40
N ALA A 127 -6.31 7.48 4.94
CA ALA A 127 -6.05 7.26 3.54
C ALA A 127 -5.77 5.78 3.27
N ALA A 128 -6.25 5.29 2.12
CA ALA A 128 -6.00 3.92 1.67
C ALA A 128 -6.02 3.84 0.15
N ALA A 129 -5.19 2.94 -0.40
CA ALA A 129 -5.24 2.54 -1.80
C ALA A 129 -5.54 1.04 -1.89
N GLN A 130 -6.38 0.66 -2.84
CA GLN A 130 -6.78 -0.72 -3.08
C GLN A 130 -6.47 -1.09 -4.52
N VAL A 131 -5.65 -2.11 -4.68
CA VAL A 131 -5.21 -2.65 -5.97
C VAL A 131 -5.89 -3.99 -6.21
N TYR A 132 -6.32 -4.21 -7.44
CA TYR A 132 -6.72 -5.53 -7.96
C TYR A 132 -5.81 -5.90 -9.12
N GLY A 133 -5.51 -7.18 -9.25
CA GLY A 133 -4.69 -7.67 -10.35
C GLY A 133 -4.51 -9.17 -10.35
N LYS A 134 -3.73 -9.67 -11.30
CA LYS A 134 -3.39 -11.09 -11.47
C LYS A 134 -2.06 -11.39 -10.81
N ALA A 135 -2.03 -12.41 -9.97
CA ALA A 135 -0.82 -12.84 -9.28
C ALA A 135 -0.14 -14.00 -10.00
N THR A 136 1.18 -13.88 -10.17
CA THR A 136 2.08 -14.97 -10.55
C THR A 136 2.88 -15.38 -9.32
N ILE A 137 2.95 -16.68 -9.04
CA ILE A 137 3.61 -17.26 -7.87
C ILE A 137 4.87 -17.98 -8.30
N TYR A 138 6.02 -17.50 -7.85
CA TYR A 138 7.35 -18.09 -8.07
C TYR A 138 7.68 -19.00 -6.89
N TYR A 139 7.46 -20.31 -7.03
CA TYR A 139 7.58 -21.25 -5.91
C TYR A 139 8.39 -22.50 -6.21
N ASP A 140 8.67 -22.82 -7.47
CA ASP A 140 9.52 -23.96 -7.82
C ASP A 140 10.98 -23.60 -7.56
N SER A 141 11.54 -24.12 -6.48
CA SER A 141 12.92 -23.84 -6.07
C SER A 141 13.98 -24.46 -7.02
N ALA A 142 13.59 -25.30 -7.97
CA ALA A 142 14.46 -25.86 -8.99
C ALA A 142 14.45 -25.03 -10.29
N ALA A 143 13.49 -24.12 -10.46
CA ALA A 143 13.36 -23.29 -11.65
C ALA A 143 14.28 -22.06 -11.58
N ASP A 144 15.04 -21.81 -12.64
CA ASP A 144 15.93 -20.66 -12.77
C ASP A 144 15.15 -19.33 -12.67
N GLU A 145 13.94 -19.28 -13.22
CA GLU A 145 13.06 -18.12 -13.16
C GLU A 145 12.71 -17.73 -11.71
N THR A 146 12.39 -18.73 -10.87
CA THR A 146 12.14 -18.50 -9.43
C THR A 146 13.39 -18.00 -8.73
N ALA A 147 14.56 -18.57 -9.03
CA ALA A 147 15.83 -18.16 -8.44
C ALA A 147 16.16 -16.70 -8.81
N GLN A 148 15.98 -16.31 -10.06
CA GLN A 148 16.20 -14.95 -10.57
C GLN A 148 15.22 -13.97 -9.96
N TYR A 149 13.91 -14.29 -9.94
CA TYR A 149 12.89 -13.46 -9.31
C TYR A 149 13.21 -13.17 -7.85
N LEU A 150 13.48 -14.20 -7.06
CA LEU A 150 13.76 -14.07 -5.63
C LEU A 150 15.04 -13.28 -5.38
N GLN A 151 16.08 -13.49 -6.19
CA GLN A 151 17.33 -12.72 -6.06
C GLN A 151 17.10 -11.23 -6.28
N GLN A 152 16.38 -10.87 -7.34
CA GLN A 152 16.03 -9.48 -7.64
C GLN A 152 15.13 -8.89 -6.57
N GLN A 153 14.09 -9.63 -6.15
CA GLN A 153 13.12 -9.17 -5.17
C GLN A 153 13.74 -8.85 -3.81
N ILE A 154 14.59 -9.74 -3.28
CA ILE A 154 15.24 -9.49 -1.97
C ILE A 154 16.24 -8.35 -2.06
N HIS A 155 16.94 -8.21 -3.19
CA HIS A 155 17.87 -7.10 -3.44
C HIS A 155 17.11 -5.76 -3.46
N ASP A 156 16.07 -5.65 -4.30
CA ASP A 156 15.35 -4.37 -4.50
C ASP A 156 14.59 -3.95 -3.25
N LEU A 157 13.96 -4.90 -2.55
CA LEU A 157 13.28 -4.58 -1.30
C LEU A 157 14.24 -4.11 -0.22
N SER A 158 15.40 -4.78 -0.08
CA SER A 158 16.44 -4.35 0.87
C SER A 158 16.94 -2.96 0.53
N GLN A 159 17.28 -2.71 -0.74
CA GLN A 159 17.75 -1.39 -1.20
C GLN A 159 16.69 -0.30 -0.95
N LEU A 160 15.43 -0.57 -1.25
CA LEU A 160 14.32 0.35 -1.00
C LEU A 160 14.18 0.70 0.49
N CYS A 161 14.18 -0.32 1.35
CA CYS A 161 14.02 -0.13 2.79
C CYS A 161 15.22 0.61 3.39
N GLU A 162 16.44 0.21 3.04
CA GLU A 162 17.67 0.85 3.54
C GLU A 162 17.75 2.32 3.12
N THR A 163 17.48 2.64 1.86
CA THR A 163 17.66 4.01 1.37
C THR A 163 16.48 4.91 1.67
N SER A 164 15.23 4.46 1.40
CA SER A 164 14.04 5.32 1.48
C SER A 164 13.43 5.36 2.88
N MET A 165 13.49 4.26 3.66
CA MET A 165 12.91 4.21 5.01
C MET A 165 13.94 4.55 6.08
N MET A 166 15.16 3.97 5.99
CA MET A 166 16.22 4.17 6.99
C MET A 166 17.12 5.38 6.68
N GLY A 167 17.10 5.87 5.43
CA GLY A 167 17.96 6.96 4.99
C GLY A 167 19.45 6.60 4.91
N HIS A 168 19.81 5.32 4.84
CA HIS A 168 21.17 4.82 4.71
C HIS A 168 21.65 4.97 3.26
N THR A 169 22.06 6.18 2.88
CA THR A 169 22.43 6.50 1.51
C THR A 169 23.92 6.43 1.24
N GLY A 170 24.76 6.38 2.29
CA GLY A 170 26.21 6.51 2.17
C GLY A 170 26.68 7.91 1.81
N GLN A 171 25.80 8.90 1.80
CA GLN A 171 26.08 10.30 1.48
C GLN A 171 25.90 11.18 2.72
N GLU A 172 26.52 12.36 2.72
CA GLU A 172 26.35 13.37 3.77
C GLU A 172 26.61 12.84 5.21
N GLY A 173 27.53 11.90 5.37
CA GLY A 173 27.86 11.30 6.69
C GLY A 173 26.88 10.23 7.14
N LYS A 174 25.90 9.87 6.35
CA LYS A 174 24.98 8.76 6.66
C LYS A 174 25.61 7.41 6.37
N PRO A 175 25.25 6.35 7.13
CA PRO A 175 25.69 4.99 6.81
C PRO A 175 25.30 4.59 5.38
N GLY A 176 26.11 3.71 4.76
CA GLY A 176 25.71 3.08 3.50
C GLY A 176 24.61 2.03 3.72
N PRO A 177 23.81 1.71 2.67
CA PRO A 177 22.79 0.70 2.76
C PRO A 177 23.42 -0.69 3.00
N TRP A 178 22.80 -1.50 3.86
CA TRP A 178 23.08 -2.93 3.93
C TRP A 178 22.72 -3.59 2.58
N LYS A 179 23.60 -4.48 2.11
CA LYS A 179 23.43 -5.19 0.86
C LYS A 179 23.23 -6.68 1.12
N VAL A 180 22.42 -7.34 0.29
CA VAL A 180 22.24 -8.80 0.36
C VAL A 180 23.58 -9.54 0.25
N SER A 181 24.55 -8.98 -0.50
CA SER A 181 25.92 -9.50 -0.63
C SER A 181 26.78 -9.40 0.65
N ASP A 182 26.34 -8.65 1.65
CA ASP A 182 27.06 -8.55 2.94
C ASP A 182 26.81 -9.80 3.80
N ALA A 183 25.77 -10.59 3.49
CA ALA A 183 25.52 -11.88 4.10
C ALA A 183 26.21 -13.02 3.33
N PRO A 184 26.59 -14.13 4.01
CA PRO A 184 27.20 -15.28 3.34
C PRO A 184 26.26 -15.85 2.24
N GLU A 185 26.77 -16.05 1.02
CA GLU A 185 26.02 -16.51 -0.13
C GLU A 185 25.21 -17.79 0.16
N ARG A 186 25.87 -18.78 0.77
CA ARG A 186 25.21 -20.04 1.15
C ARG A 186 24.01 -19.83 2.09
N TYR A 187 24.11 -18.84 2.98
CA TYR A 187 23.00 -18.51 3.90
C TYR A 187 21.82 -17.91 3.11
N ILE A 188 22.09 -16.97 2.19
CA ILE A 188 21.07 -16.39 1.32
C ILE A 188 20.38 -17.45 0.47
N ASP A 189 21.13 -18.40 -0.09
CA ASP A 189 20.57 -19.52 -0.88
C ASP A 189 19.64 -20.42 -0.06
N ILE A 190 20.00 -20.67 1.19
CA ILE A 190 19.11 -21.42 2.11
C ILE A 190 17.86 -20.60 2.41
N MET A 191 17.98 -19.29 2.66
CA MET A 191 16.83 -18.44 2.97
C MET A 191 15.89 -18.31 1.77
N LYS A 192 16.40 -18.18 0.54
CA LYS A 192 15.59 -18.14 -0.68
C LYS A 192 14.71 -19.40 -0.83
N LYS A 193 15.18 -20.58 -0.43
CA LYS A 193 14.37 -21.82 -0.46
C LYS A 193 13.19 -21.81 0.52
N ASN A 194 13.22 -20.95 1.53
CA ASN A 194 12.18 -20.82 2.56
C ASN A 194 11.12 -19.76 2.24
N ILE A 195 11.20 -19.14 1.08
CA ILE A 195 10.22 -18.14 0.62
C ILE A 195 9.64 -18.51 -0.73
N ILE A 196 8.53 -17.86 -1.09
CA ILE A 196 7.96 -17.83 -2.43
C ILE A 196 7.93 -16.39 -2.92
N GLY A 197 8.08 -16.19 -4.22
CA GLY A 197 7.88 -14.89 -4.86
C GLY A 197 6.42 -14.69 -5.26
N ILE A 198 5.97 -13.44 -5.22
CA ILE A 198 4.61 -13.05 -5.61
C ILE A 198 4.73 -11.79 -6.44
N GLU A 199 4.28 -11.87 -7.68
CA GLU A 199 4.22 -10.76 -8.60
C GLU A 199 2.76 -10.47 -8.96
N VAL A 200 2.34 -9.21 -8.87
CA VAL A 200 0.95 -8.82 -9.17
C VAL A 200 0.95 -7.74 -10.26
N SER A 201 0.49 -8.12 -11.44
CA SER A 201 0.19 -7.15 -12.51
C SER A 201 -1.05 -6.37 -12.12
N ILE A 202 -0.92 -5.04 -11.99
CA ILE A 202 -2.00 -4.16 -11.57
C ILE A 202 -3.01 -4.00 -12.73
N GLU A 203 -4.25 -4.43 -12.52
CA GLU A 203 -5.34 -4.26 -13.50
C GLU A 203 -6.21 -3.05 -13.15
N SER A 204 -6.39 -2.78 -11.85
CA SER A 204 -7.09 -1.59 -11.39
C SER A 204 -6.60 -1.13 -10.04
N ILE A 205 -6.71 0.18 -9.81
CA ILE A 205 -6.34 0.83 -8.56
C ILE A 205 -7.38 1.90 -8.22
N GLY A 206 -7.71 2.02 -6.94
CA GLY A 206 -8.56 3.08 -6.43
C GLY A 206 -8.07 3.57 -5.08
N GLY A 207 -8.10 4.87 -4.86
CA GLY A 207 -7.65 5.49 -3.62
C GLY A 207 -8.74 6.28 -2.93
N LYS A 208 -8.68 6.30 -1.62
CA LYS A 208 -9.57 7.08 -0.76
C LYS A 208 -8.76 7.86 0.26
N PHE A 209 -8.85 9.18 0.13
CA PHE A 209 -8.25 10.12 1.07
C PHE A 209 -9.39 10.86 1.77
N LYS A 210 -9.85 10.32 2.89
CA LYS A 210 -10.93 10.92 3.68
C LYS A 210 -10.32 11.78 4.79
N MET A 211 -10.17 13.08 4.50
CA MET A 211 -9.48 14.06 5.34
C MET A 211 -10.37 15.28 5.65
N SER A 212 -11.65 15.05 5.91
CA SER A 212 -12.62 16.12 6.23
C SER A 212 -12.76 17.22 5.17
N GLN A 213 -12.24 17.00 3.95
CA GLN A 213 -12.30 17.96 2.86
C GLN A 213 -13.73 18.24 2.38
N GLU A 214 -14.70 17.38 2.70
CA GLU A 214 -16.11 17.59 2.40
C GLU A 214 -16.77 18.68 3.25
N LEU A 215 -16.20 19.04 4.39
CA LEU A 215 -16.72 20.03 5.33
C LEU A 215 -16.62 21.46 4.78
N GLY A 216 -17.37 22.39 5.39
CA GLY A 216 -17.20 23.83 5.25
C GLY A 216 -15.86 24.28 5.81
N GLU A 217 -15.44 25.49 5.45
CA GLU A 217 -14.13 26.04 5.84
C GLU A 217 -13.96 26.11 7.36
N GLY A 218 -14.95 26.63 8.08
CA GLY A 218 -14.88 26.78 9.53
C GLY A 218 -14.75 25.45 10.27
N ASP A 219 -15.50 24.42 9.87
CA ASP A 219 -15.36 23.10 10.47
C ASP A 219 -14.04 22.43 10.10
N ARG A 220 -13.52 22.63 8.86
CA ARG A 220 -12.17 22.15 8.49
C ARG A 220 -11.08 22.79 9.35
N GLN A 221 -11.15 24.09 9.57
CA GLN A 221 -10.21 24.80 10.46
C GLN A 221 -10.31 24.27 11.88
N GLY A 222 -11.52 23.99 12.36
CA GLY A 222 -11.73 23.36 13.66
C GLY A 222 -11.12 21.97 13.76
N VAL A 223 -11.19 21.15 12.69
CA VAL A 223 -10.56 19.84 12.64
C VAL A 223 -9.03 19.96 12.65
N ILE A 224 -8.45 20.88 11.86
CA ILE A 224 -7.01 21.15 11.83
C ILE A 224 -6.52 21.55 13.24
N GLN A 225 -7.20 22.52 13.88
CA GLN A 225 -6.85 22.95 15.22
C GLN A 225 -7.01 21.84 16.24
N GLY A 226 -8.08 21.05 16.13
CA GLY A 226 -8.35 19.91 17.02
C GLY A 226 -7.27 18.85 16.95
N PHE A 227 -6.79 18.52 15.76
CA PHE A 227 -5.68 17.59 15.56
C PHE A 227 -4.34 18.14 16.09
N ASN A 228 -4.01 19.41 15.81
CA ASN A 228 -2.80 20.03 16.35
C ASN A 228 -2.79 20.04 17.89
N ASN A 229 -3.95 20.22 18.52
CA ASN A 229 -4.09 20.24 19.98
C ASN A 229 -3.91 18.86 20.63
N LEU A 230 -3.85 17.75 19.84
CA LEU A 230 -3.52 16.43 20.37
C LEU A 230 -2.05 16.34 20.83
N GLY A 231 -1.17 17.22 20.34
CA GLY A 231 0.24 17.26 20.71
C GLY A 231 1.01 15.99 20.32
N SER A 232 0.58 15.29 19.27
CA SER A 232 1.19 14.07 18.76
C SER A 232 1.57 14.20 17.29
N ASP A 233 2.55 13.43 16.84
CA ASP A 233 2.98 13.42 15.43
C ASP A 233 1.82 13.06 14.50
N VAL A 234 1.02 12.06 14.87
CA VAL A 234 -0.20 11.68 14.12
C VAL A 234 -1.17 12.85 14.00
N GLY A 235 -1.37 13.60 15.07
CA GLY A 235 -2.22 14.81 15.05
C GLY A 235 -1.67 15.87 14.09
N THR A 236 -0.38 16.17 14.19
CA THR A 236 0.29 17.14 13.32
C THR A 236 0.21 16.76 11.85
N ASN A 237 0.50 15.49 11.53
CA ASN A 237 0.44 14.97 10.17
C ASN A 237 -0.98 15.03 9.59
N LEU A 238 -1.99 14.61 10.37
CA LEU A 238 -3.38 14.68 9.96
C LEU A 238 -3.89 16.10 9.78
N ALA A 239 -3.47 17.05 10.63
CA ALA A 239 -3.79 18.47 10.45
C ALA A 239 -3.26 19.00 9.11
N GLY A 240 -2.02 18.61 8.74
CA GLY A 240 -1.42 18.92 7.44
C GLY A 240 -2.21 18.34 6.27
N LEU A 241 -2.59 17.06 6.35
CA LEU A 241 -3.38 16.39 5.30
C LEU A 241 -4.80 16.97 5.15
N VAL A 242 -5.46 17.35 6.26
CA VAL A 242 -6.76 18.02 6.20
C VAL A 242 -6.65 19.36 5.50
N LYS A 243 -5.60 20.13 5.79
CA LYS A 243 -5.31 21.41 5.13
C LYS A 243 -5.09 21.22 3.64
N GLU A 244 -4.14 20.36 3.25
CA GLU A 244 -3.79 20.09 1.87
C GLU A 244 -5.00 19.66 1.04
N ARG A 245 -5.76 18.66 1.51
CA ARG A 245 -6.93 18.14 0.78
C ARG A 245 -8.08 19.15 0.73
N GLY A 246 -8.20 20.01 1.74
CA GLY A 246 -9.14 21.13 1.73
C GLY A 246 -8.78 22.16 0.66
N GLU A 247 -7.52 22.57 0.58
CA GLU A 247 -7.01 23.51 -0.43
C GLU A 247 -7.18 22.97 -1.85
N MET A 248 -6.83 21.68 -2.10
CA MET A 248 -7.05 21.05 -3.40
C MET A 248 -8.52 21.07 -3.83
N LYS A 249 -9.45 20.78 -2.90
CA LYS A 249 -10.89 20.84 -3.17
C LYS A 249 -11.36 22.24 -3.52
N ASP A 250 -10.89 23.25 -2.79
CA ASP A 250 -11.34 24.63 -2.99
C ASP A 250 -10.77 25.20 -4.30
N ALA A 251 -9.52 24.86 -4.66
CA ALA A 251 -8.94 25.19 -5.96
C ALA A 251 -9.74 24.58 -7.13
N ALA A 252 -10.19 23.33 -7.00
CA ALA A 252 -11.00 22.67 -8.02
C ALA A 252 -12.41 23.28 -8.20
N LYS A 253 -12.96 24.00 -7.19
CA LYS A 253 -14.21 24.72 -7.29
C LYS A 253 -14.07 26.05 -8.02
N GLY A 254 -12.93 26.73 -7.86
CA GLY A 254 -12.66 28.02 -8.51
C GLY A 254 -12.41 27.92 -10.02
N GLN A 255 -12.25 26.72 -10.56
CA GLN A 255 -12.02 26.44 -11.99
C GLN A 255 -13.30 26.04 -12.75
N LYS A 256 -14.45 25.95 -12.08
CA LYS A 256 -15.77 25.70 -12.67
C LYS A 256 -16.61 26.98 -12.70
#